data_8f4f63a79c6710c6b3311f4e791c79bb
#
_entry.id   8f4f63a79c6710c6b3311f4e791c79bb
#
_cell.length_a   1.000
_cell.length_b   1.000
_cell.length_c   1.000
_cell.angle_alpha   90.00
_cell.angle_beta   90.00
_cell.angle_gamma   90.00
#
_symmetry.space_group_name_H-M   'P 1'
#
loop_
_entity.id
_entity.type
_entity.pdbx_description
1 polymer ?
#
loop_
_entity_poly.entity_id
_entity_poly.type
_entity_poly.pdbx_seq_one_letter_code
_entity_poly.pdbx_strand_id
1 'polypeptide(L)' 'MNLNVTQDNLYLFLPSKISWMADMLSEDKHVSIADAVKEIYASDTYRHLENEETKYWHLGPVALYEDFK' A
#
# COMPACT_ATOMS: atom_id res chain seq x y z
N MET A 1 -2.71 -0.74 22.78
CA MET A 1 -1.58 0.07 22.36
C MET A 1 -2.04 1.18 21.43
N ASN A 2 -1.73 2.40 21.79
CA ASN A 2 -2.08 3.53 20.93
C ASN A 2 -0.97 3.80 19.93
N LEU A 3 -1.28 3.54 18.67
CA LEU A 3 -0.36 3.88 17.60
C LEU A 3 -0.78 5.22 17.02
N ASN A 4 -0.04 6.26 17.37
CA ASN A 4 -0.24 7.55 16.74
C ASN A 4 0.55 7.57 15.44
N VAL A 5 -0.17 7.40 14.33
CA VAL A 5 0.45 7.47 13.01
C VAL A 5 0.58 8.94 12.59
N THR A 6 1.80 9.35 12.33
CA THR A 6 2.11 10.70 11.88
C THR A 6 2.86 10.60 10.56
N GLN A 7 3.05 11.71 9.88
CA GLN A 7 3.84 11.71 8.65
C GLN A 7 5.27 11.21 8.91
N ASP A 8 5.81 11.48 10.09
CA ASP A 8 7.18 11.10 10.44
C ASP A 8 7.36 9.59 10.62
N ASN A 9 6.34 8.88 11.09
CA ASN A 9 6.45 7.45 11.36
C ASN A 9 5.65 6.57 10.38
N LEU A 10 4.97 7.19 9.43
CA LEU A 10 4.13 6.46 8.46
C LEU A 10 4.93 5.41 7.69
N TYR A 11 6.17 5.69 7.36
CA TYR A 11 7.02 4.76 6.60
C TYR A 11 7.19 3.40 7.30
N LEU A 12 6.96 3.34 8.61
CA LEU A 12 7.06 2.08 9.35
C LEU A 12 5.90 1.12 9.04
N PHE A 13 4.80 1.65 8.52
CA PHE A 13 3.58 0.88 8.26
C PHE A 13 3.40 0.52 6.80
N LEU A 14 4.14 1.15 5.90
CA LEU A 14 3.94 0.96 4.47
C LEU A 14 4.47 -0.37 3.92
N PRO A 15 5.63 -0.87 4.35
CA PRO A 15 6.18 -2.08 3.73
C PRO A 15 5.27 -3.30 3.78
N SER A 16 4.61 -3.54 4.91
CA SER A 16 3.71 -4.69 5.02
C SER A 16 2.49 -4.53 4.12
N LYS A 17 1.95 -3.32 4.01
CA LYS A 17 0.80 -3.06 3.14
C LYS A 17 1.17 -3.24 1.67
N ILE A 18 2.33 -2.75 1.27
CA ILE A 18 2.82 -2.92 -0.10
C ILE A 18 3.04 -4.39 -0.41
N SER A 19 3.62 -5.14 0.53
CA SER A 19 3.85 -6.57 0.35
C SER A 19 2.55 -7.35 0.12
N TRP A 20 1.51 -7.07 0.91
CA TRP A 20 0.22 -7.72 0.74
C TRP A 20 -0.43 -7.37 -0.59
N MET A 21 -0.37 -6.08 -0.97
CA MET A 21 -0.91 -5.64 -2.25
C MET A 21 -0.17 -6.29 -3.42
N ALA A 22 1.15 -6.39 -3.31
CA ALA A 22 1.96 -7.01 -4.37
C ALA A 22 1.63 -8.49 -4.54
N ASP A 23 1.40 -9.21 -3.44
CA ASP A 23 0.98 -10.61 -3.50
C ASP A 23 -0.35 -10.75 -4.25
N MET A 24 -1.32 -9.92 -3.91
CA MET A 24 -2.62 -9.95 -4.57
C MET A 24 -2.52 -9.60 -6.05
N LEU A 25 -1.75 -8.58 -6.38
CA LEU A 25 -1.56 -8.16 -7.78
C LEU A 25 -0.83 -9.22 -8.60
N SER A 26 0.19 -9.82 -8.01
CA SER A 26 0.96 -10.88 -8.66
C SER A 26 0.06 -12.06 -9.03
N GLU A 27 -0.80 -12.50 -8.11
CA GLU A 27 -1.73 -13.58 -8.37
C GLU A 27 -2.78 -13.19 -9.40
N ASP A 28 -3.30 -11.99 -9.29
CA ASP A 28 -4.41 -11.52 -10.12
C ASP A 28 -4.00 -11.35 -11.58
N LYS A 29 -2.80 -10.84 -11.82
CA LYS A 29 -2.34 -10.51 -13.16
C LYS A 29 -1.21 -11.39 -13.68
N HIS A 30 -0.79 -12.37 -12.89
CA HIS A 30 0.29 -13.29 -13.26
C HIS A 30 1.59 -12.56 -13.60
N VAL A 31 1.92 -11.55 -12.80
CA VAL A 31 3.19 -10.82 -12.92
C VAL A 31 4.09 -11.17 -11.74
N SER A 32 5.39 -10.90 -11.88
CA SER A 32 6.31 -11.15 -10.78
C SER A 32 6.03 -10.19 -9.62
N ILE A 33 6.44 -10.59 -8.41
CA ILE A 33 6.33 -9.72 -7.24
C ILE A 33 7.06 -8.40 -7.47
N ALA A 34 8.26 -8.45 -8.10
CA ALA A 34 9.03 -7.24 -8.38
C ALA A 34 8.26 -6.28 -9.30
N ASP A 35 7.62 -6.81 -10.34
CA ASP A 35 6.81 -5.99 -11.24
C ASP A 35 5.58 -5.44 -10.53
N ALA A 36 4.95 -6.25 -9.68
CA ALA A 36 3.80 -5.81 -8.91
C ALA A 36 4.16 -4.65 -7.98
N VAL A 37 5.29 -4.74 -7.30
CA VAL A 37 5.77 -3.68 -6.42
C VAL A 37 5.99 -2.39 -7.21
N LYS A 38 6.60 -2.48 -8.40
CA LYS A 38 6.83 -1.31 -9.25
C LYS A 38 5.53 -0.63 -9.65
N GLU A 39 4.52 -1.41 -10.03
CA GLU A 39 3.23 -0.86 -10.41
C GLU A 39 2.56 -0.16 -9.24
N ILE A 40 2.65 -0.73 -8.04
CA ILE A 40 2.06 -0.14 -6.85
C ILE A 40 2.73 1.20 -6.53
N TYR A 41 4.06 1.25 -6.56
CA TYR A 41 4.79 2.49 -6.28
C TYR A 41 4.49 3.59 -7.30
N ALA A 42 4.12 3.23 -8.51
CA ALA A 42 3.79 4.20 -9.55
C ALA A 42 2.32 4.64 -9.51
N SER A 43 1.52 4.08 -8.62
CA SER A 43 0.07 4.31 -8.60
C SER A 43 -0.34 5.53 -7.80
N ASP A 44 -1.53 6.04 -8.10
CA ASP A 44 -2.13 7.11 -7.30
C ASP A 44 -2.48 6.62 -5.89
N THR A 45 -2.83 5.34 -5.76
CA THR A 45 -3.08 4.74 -4.45
C THR A 45 -1.87 4.88 -3.54
N TYR A 46 -0.68 4.63 -4.07
CA TYR A 46 0.54 4.78 -3.28
C TYR A 46 0.78 6.24 -2.88
N ARG A 47 0.51 7.19 -3.78
CA ARG A 47 0.63 8.61 -3.46
C ARG A 47 -0.24 9.00 -2.28
N HIS A 48 -1.48 8.51 -2.26
CA HIS A 48 -2.39 8.75 -1.15
C HIS A 48 -1.91 8.04 0.11
N LEU A 49 -1.45 6.79 -0.03
CA LEU A 49 -1.01 6.00 1.10
C LEU A 49 0.19 6.61 1.82
N GLU A 50 1.14 7.18 1.09
CA GLU A 50 2.33 7.78 1.70
C GLU A 50 2.07 9.15 2.33
N ASN A 51 0.91 9.74 2.12
CA ASN A 51 0.53 11.01 2.71
C ASN A 51 -0.41 10.77 3.89
N GLU A 52 0.07 11.08 5.10
CA GLU A 52 -0.69 10.84 6.32
C GLU A 52 -2.06 11.53 6.30
N GLU A 53 -2.16 12.70 5.71
CA GLU A 53 -3.40 13.46 5.69
C GLU A 53 -4.55 12.78 4.96
N THR A 54 -4.27 11.90 4.01
CA THR A 54 -5.31 11.19 3.27
C THR A 54 -5.96 10.08 4.10
N LYS A 55 -5.31 9.66 5.18
CA LYS A 55 -5.75 8.57 6.04
C LYS A 55 -5.81 7.20 5.35
N TYR A 56 -5.24 7.06 4.17
CA TYR A 56 -5.18 5.77 3.47
C TYR A 56 -4.42 4.72 4.27
N TRP A 57 -3.48 5.17 5.12
CA TRP A 57 -2.65 4.27 5.92
C TRP A 57 -3.45 3.37 6.86
N HIS A 58 -4.69 3.75 7.22
CA HIS A 58 -5.48 2.92 8.13
C HIS A 58 -6.35 1.90 7.40
N LEU A 59 -6.38 1.95 6.08
CA LEU A 59 -7.10 0.95 5.29
C LEU A 59 -6.36 -0.38 5.32
N GLY A 60 -7.11 -1.48 5.36
CA GLY A 60 -6.52 -2.80 5.25
C GLY A 60 -6.02 -3.09 3.84
N PRO A 61 -5.20 -4.14 3.65
CA PRO A 61 -4.63 -4.45 2.34
C PRO A 61 -5.68 -4.70 1.26
N VAL A 62 -6.78 -5.35 1.61
CA VAL A 62 -7.86 -5.62 0.64
C VAL A 62 -8.49 -4.34 0.16
N ALA A 63 -8.79 -3.41 1.09
CA ALA A 63 -9.39 -2.12 0.72
C ALA A 63 -8.43 -1.30 -0.14
N LEU A 64 -7.15 -1.32 0.18
CA LEU A 64 -6.14 -0.63 -0.61
C LEU A 64 -6.03 -1.22 -2.01
N TYR A 65 -6.06 -2.54 -2.13
CA TYR A 65 -5.98 -3.19 -3.43
C TYR A 65 -7.21 -2.89 -4.27
N GLU A 66 -8.39 -2.84 -3.67
CA GLU A 66 -9.62 -2.48 -4.38
C GLU A 66 -9.54 -1.05 -4.93
N ASP A 67 -8.94 -0.13 -4.18
CA ASP A 67 -8.73 1.23 -4.65
C ASP A 67 -7.71 1.29 -5.78
N PHE A 68 -6.69 0.44 -5.70
CA PHE A 68 -5.60 0.42 -6.66
C PHE A 68 -6.03 -0.10 -8.04
N LYS A 69 -6.81 -1.16 -8.09
CA LYS A 69 -7.15 -1.83 -9.35
C LYS A 69 -8.23 -1.13 -10.17
#